data_97a88351dd8e6d34789d0f82f01cd4e8
#
_entry.id   97a88351dd8e6d34789d0f82f01cd4e8
#
_cell.length_a   1.000
_cell.length_b   1.000
_cell.length_c   1.000
_cell.angle_alpha   90.00
_cell.angle_beta   90.00
_cell.angle_gamma   90.00
#
_symmetry.space_group_name_H-M   'P 1'
#
loop_
_entity.id
_entity.type
_entity.pdbx_description
1 polymer ?
#
loop_
_entity_poly.entity_id
_entity_poly.type
_entity_poly.pdbx_seq_one_letter_code
_entity_poly.pdbx_strand_id
1 'polypeptide(L)'
;LANKPFILIDAKDEDEAVNALASANKIFYIIIDYDSSNYNSLALLKKIKKRNFKGGVLLLIENLNDSIRKKIKFFESLSVTSLDRERDGIAYILDNYIRSFRKTKINIEVSRFVKFEKKLYVIPNSLKYMKPISEHLTRDLVQVGIVDKNFLFNVKFGIQEMIINAIEHGNLEITYEQKSEMLRNGLDLNEIIKKYSALPKFKNRKVYIKYLLTKKRALYIIKDQGNGFNWRETPDCSKSENHLLEHGRGIMMTKNYFDEVRYNDKGNEVTLVLNKKLIE
;
A
#
# COMPACT_ATOMS: atom_id res chain seq x y z
N LEU A 1 -18.58 -25.33 13.78
CA LEU A 1 -17.38 -24.71 14.41
C LEU A 1 -16.71 -25.60 15.47
N ALA A 2 -17.36 -26.69 15.91
CA ALA A 2 -16.92 -27.52 17.04
C ALA A 2 -15.56 -28.23 16.89
N ASN A 3 -14.98 -28.32 15.70
CA ASN A 3 -13.68 -29.01 15.46
C ASN A 3 -12.55 -28.08 15.01
N LYS A 4 -12.62 -26.78 15.27
CA LYS A 4 -11.59 -25.81 14.87
C LYS A 4 -10.67 -25.45 16.04
N PRO A 5 -9.37 -25.19 15.81
CA PRO A 5 -8.39 -24.92 16.85
C PRO A 5 -8.45 -23.45 17.35
N PHE A 6 -9.64 -22.94 17.63
CA PHE A 6 -9.87 -21.62 18.22
C PHE A 6 -11.04 -21.67 19.20
N ILE A 7 -11.00 -20.79 20.17
CA ILE A 7 -12.06 -20.59 21.16
C ILE A 7 -12.93 -19.46 20.65
N LEU A 8 -14.24 -19.70 20.54
CA LEU A 8 -15.23 -18.68 20.27
C LEU A 8 -15.69 -18.09 21.61
N ILE A 9 -15.63 -16.78 21.73
CA ILE A 9 -16.19 -16.02 22.85
C ILE A 9 -17.38 -15.29 22.28
N ASP A 10 -18.57 -15.61 22.72
CA ASP A 10 -19.80 -14.93 22.36
C ASP A 10 -20.04 -13.77 23.31
N ALA A 11 -20.44 -12.61 22.80
CA ALA A 11 -20.77 -11.43 23.57
C ALA A 11 -22.14 -10.93 23.11
N LYS A 12 -23.10 -10.88 24.04
CA LYS A 12 -24.50 -10.54 23.75
C LYS A 12 -24.73 -9.06 23.61
N ASP A 13 -23.87 -8.26 24.22
CA ASP A 13 -23.95 -6.80 24.23
C ASP A 13 -22.57 -6.14 24.15
N GLU A 14 -22.56 -4.80 24.14
CA GLU A 14 -21.37 -3.99 24.03
C GLU A 14 -20.43 -4.13 25.23
N ASP A 15 -20.96 -4.25 26.43
CA ASP A 15 -20.18 -4.33 27.67
C ASP A 15 -19.51 -5.70 27.81
N GLU A 16 -20.23 -6.78 27.50
CA GLU A 16 -19.63 -8.12 27.41
C GLU A 16 -18.51 -8.16 26.38
N ALA A 17 -18.71 -7.58 25.19
CA ALA A 17 -17.69 -7.53 24.14
C ALA A 17 -16.44 -6.74 24.61
N VAL A 18 -16.64 -5.61 25.26
CA VAL A 18 -15.55 -4.77 25.80
C VAL A 18 -14.82 -5.46 26.95
N ASN A 19 -15.52 -6.17 27.83
CA ASN A 19 -14.94 -6.95 28.92
C ASN A 19 -14.16 -8.15 28.40
N ALA A 20 -14.68 -8.85 27.40
CA ALA A 20 -13.96 -9.94 26.72
C ALA A 20 -12.64 -9.44 26.11
N LEU A 21 -12.64 -8.26 25.49
CA LEU A 21 -11.43 -7.62 24.97
C LEU A 21 -10.41 -7.23 26.04
N ALA A 22 -10.88 -6.96 27.26
CA ALA A 22 -10.00 -6.59 28.37
C ALA A 22 -9.39 -7.82 29.06
N SER A 23 -10.15 -8.92 29.16
CA SER A 23 -9.79 -10.12 29.93
C SER A 23 -9.08 -11.19 29.10
N ALA A 24 -9.28 -11.24 27.80
CA ALA A 24 -8.70 -12.26 26.94
C ALA A 24 -7.30 -11.86 26.46
N ASN A 25 -6.29 -12.58 26.91
CA ASN A 25 -4.88 -12.33 26.54
C ASN A 25 -4.56 -12.47 25.04
N LYS A 26 -5.46 -13.03 24.22
CA LYS A 26 -5.26 -13.24 22.76
C LYS A 26 -6.59 -13.32 22.02
N ILE A 27 -7.25 -12.19 21.80
CA ILE A 27 -8.30 -12.12 20.78
C ILE A 27 -7.64 -11.81 19.45
N PHE A 28 -7.85 -12.65 18.45
CA PHE A 28 -7.28 -12.49 17.10
C PHE A 28 -8.27 -11.85 16.14
N TYR A 29 -9.56 -12.09 16.36
CA TYR A 29 -10.65 -11.61 15.50
C TYR A 29 -11.87 -11.21 16.31
N ILE A 30 -12.55 -10.18 15.85
CA ILE A 30 -13.85 -9.75 16.32
C ILE A 30 -14.81 -9.83 15.14
N ILE A 31 -15.96 -10.46 15.33
CA ILE A 31 -17.04 -10.48 14.34
C ILE A 31 -18.16 -9.67 14.94
N ILE A 32 -18.66 -8.70 14.20
CA ILE A 32 -19.73 -7.81 14.62
C ILE A 32 -20.88 -7.94 13.63
N ASP A 33 -22.05 -8.31 14.12
CA ASP A 33 -23.29 -8.17 13.38
C ASP A 33 -23.70 -6.70 13.42
N TYR A 34 -23.58 -6.01 12.27
CA TYR A 34 -23.82 -4.58 12.19
C TYR A 34 -25.30 -4.24 12.38
N ASP A 35 -26.18 -5.11 11.94
CA ASP A 35 -27.63 -4.90 11.93
C ASP A 35 -28.31 -5.41 13.22
N SER A 36 -27.53 -5.87 14.22
CA SER A 36 -28.03 -6.30 15.51
C SER A 36 -28.74 -5.16 16.25
N SER A 37 -29.91 -5.45 16.80
CA SER A 37 -30.68 -4.51 17.67
C SER A 37 -30.16 -4.45 19.10
N ASN A 38 -29.28 -5.39 19.50
CA ASN A 38 -28.86 -5.54 20.89
C ASN A 38 -27.76 -4.54 21.31
N TYR A 39 -27.08 -3.89 20.34
CA TYR A 39 -25.99 -2.94 20.62
C TYR A 39 -25.76 -1.96 19.47
N ASN A 40 -25.04 -0.88 19.75
CA ASN A 40 -24.65 0.07 18.74
C ASN A 40 -23.30 -0.31 18.11
N SER A 41 -23.34 -0.92 16.94
CA SER A 41 -22.16 -1.43 16.23
C SER A 41 -21.12 -0.35 15.93
N LEU A 42 -21.53 0.89 15.64
CA LEU A 42 -20.61 2.02 15.42
C LEU A 42 -19.92 2.46 16.72
N ALA A 43 -20.64 2.48 17.83
CA ALA A 43 -20.08 2.80 19.15
C ALA A 43 -19.06 1.73 19.56
N LEU A 44 -19.40 0.46 19.38
CA LEU A 44 -18.50 -0.66 19.63
C LEU A 44 -17.22 -0.58 18.77
N LEU A 45 -17.34 -0.30 17.48
CA LEU A 45 -16.18 -0.10 16.59
C LEU A 45 -15.28 1.04 17.06
N LYS A 46 -15.85 2.17 17.51
CA LYS A 46 -15.07 3.29 18.07
C LYS A 46 -14.32 2.88 19.34
N LYS A 47 -14.95 2.11 20.24
CA LYS A 47 -14.32 1.58 21.47
C LYS A 47 -13.17 0.61 21.13
N ILE A 48 -13.36 -0.30 20.17
CA ILE A 48 -12.34 -1.23 19.69
C ILE A 48 -11.13 -0.45 19.12
N LYS A 49 -11.39 0.58 18.31
CA LYS A 49 -10.32 1.44 17.77
C LYS A 49 -9.56 2.16 18.88
N LYS A 50 -10.27 2.76 19.84
CA LYS A 50 -9.67 3.48 20.98
C LYS A 50 -8.75 2.59 21.82
N ARG A 51 -9.05 1.29 21.92
CA ARG A 51 -8.20 0.30 22.59
C ARG A 51 -7.01 -0.18 21.77
N ASN A 52 -6.82 0.37 20.57
CA ASN A 52 -5.71 0.01 19.67
C ASN A 52 -5.64 -1.49 19.38
N PHE A 53 -6.81 -2.12 19.21
CA PHE A 53 -6.90 -3.55 18.91
C PHE A 53 -6.13 -3.86 17.61
N LYS A 54 -5.25 -4.85 17.66
CA LYS A 54 -4.37 -5.23 16.54
C LYS A 54 -4.85 -6.43 15.74
N GLY A 55 -5.97 -7.03 16.13
CA GLY A 55 -6.59 -8.14 15.41
C GLY A 55 -7.45 -7.69 14.24
N GLY A 56 -7.99 -8.67 13.50
CA GLY A 56 -8.96 -8.40 12.44
C GLY A 56 -10.35 -8.12 12.99
N VAL A 57 -11.09 -7.24 12.33
CA VAL A 57 -12.52 -7.01 12.62
C VAL A 57 -13.32 -7.30 11.35
N LEU A 58 -14.30 -8.17 11.45
CA LEU A 58 -15.23 -8.53 10.40
C LEU A 58 -16.60 -7.96 10.74
N LEU A 59 -17.15 -7.15 9.85
CA LEU A 59 -18.52 -6.69 9.91
C LEU A 59 -19.40 -7.55 9.02
N LEU A 60 -20.47 -8.07 9.61
CA LEU A 60 -21.56 -8.72 8.90
C LEU A 60 -22.67 -7.69 8.71
N ILE A 61 -23.03 -7.40 7.46
CA ILE A 61 -24.03 -6.38 7.12
C ILE A 61 -24.96 -6.95 6.08
N GLU A 62 -26.28 -6.83 6.29
CA GLU A 62 -27.28 -7.29 5.31
C GLU A 62 -27.24 -6.43 4.03
N ASN A 63 -27.24 -5.11 4.18
CA ASN A 63 -27.28 -4.15 3.07
C ASN A 63 -26.20 -3.08 3.21
N LEU A 64 -25.07 -3.28 2.56
CA LEU A 64 -23.98 -2.32 2.54
C LEU A 64 -24.23 -1.19 1.55
N ASN A 65 -24.56 0.00 2.06
CA ASN A 65 -24.77 1.22 1.27
C ASN A 65 -23.67 2.28 1.50
N ASP A 66 -23.65 3.33 0.69
CA ASP A 66 -22.63 4.38 0.75
C ASP A 66 -22.66 5.17 2.06
N SER A 67 -23.81 5.30 2.72
CA SER A 67 -23.91 5.94 4.05
C SER A 67 -23.15 5.13 5.10
N ILE A 68 -23.34 3.81 5.12
CA ILE A 68 -22.63 2.90 6.03
C ILE A 68 -21.12 2.91 5.69
N ARG A 69 -20.74 2.83 4.42
CA ARG A 69 -19.33 2.90 3.99
C ARG A 69 -18.64 4.15 4.52
N LYS A 70 -19.29 5.32 4.43
CA LYS A 70 -18.75 6.58 4.96
C LYS A 70 -18.60 6.53 6.49
N LYS A 71 -19.58 5.95 7.21
CA LYS A 71 -19.56 5.87 8.68
C LYS A 71 -18.46 4.94 9.22
N ILE A 72 -18.09 3.87 8.51
CA ILE A 72 -17.09 2.89 8.95
C ILE A 72 -15.68 3.17 8.39
N LYS A 73 -15.51 4.15 7.49
CA LYS A 73 -14.25 4.50 6.84
C LYS A 73 -13.10 4.82 7.81
N PHE A 74 -13.42 5.21 9.04
CA PHE A 74 -12.41 5.51 10.07
C PHE A 74 -11.65 4.27 10.56
N PHE A 75 -12.09 3.04 10.23
CA PHE A 75 -11.50 1.80 10.71
C PHE A 75 -10.71 1.11 9.57
N GLU A 76 -9.39 1.30 9.55
CA GLU A 76 -8.52 0.83 8.44
C GLU A 76 -8.38 -0.70 8.33
N SER A 77 -8.57 -1.44 9.44
CA SER A 77 -8.42 -2.91 9.48
C SER A 77 -9.75 -3.66 9.38
N LEU A 78 -10.78 -3.00 8.86
CA LEU A 78 -12.11 -3.54 8.80
C LEU A 78 -12.33 -4.33 7.52
N SER A 79 -12.78 -5.56 7.66
CA SER A 79 -13.33 -6.33 6.55
C SER A 79 -14.85 -6.32 6.64
N VAL A 80 -15.48 -6.06 5.54
CA VAL A 80 -16.94 -6.00 5.45
C VAL A 80 -17.41 -7.09 4.47
N THR A 81 -18.37 -7.88 4.88
CA THR A 81 -19.06 -8.82 4.01
C THR A 81 -20.57 -8.69 4.14
N SER A 82 -21.27 -8.79 3.03
CA SER A 82 -22.73 -8.93 3.06
C SER A 82 -23.07 -10.37 3.37
N LEU A 83 -23.96 -10.56 4.32
CA LEU A 83 -24.48 -11.87 4.70
C LEU A 83 -25.60 -12.26 3.74
N ASP A 84 -25.31 -13.23 2.90
CA ASP A 84 -26.35 -14.21 2.56
C ASP A 84 -26.36 -15.23 3.71
N ARG A 85 -27.49 -15.39 4.39
CA ARG A 85 -27.61 -16.04 5.72
C ARG A 85 -27.36 -17.55 5.76
N GLU A 86 -26.65 -18.11 4.82
CA GLU A 86 -26.26 -19.52 4.85
C GLU A 86 -25.09 -19.71 5.82
N ARG A 87 -25.31 -20.52 6.86
CA ARG A 87 -24.32 -20.85 7.90
C ARG A 87 -22.93 -21.28 7.36
N ASP A 88 -22.90 -21.82 6.17
CA ASP A 88 -21.67 -22.29 5.52
C ASP A 88 -20.80 -21.13 5.00
N GLY A 89 -21.39 -20.00 4.61
CA GLY A 89 -20.66 -18.83 4.15
C GLY A 89 -19.80 -18.20 5.25
N ILE A 90 -20.29 -18.10 6.47
CA ILE A 90 -19.53 -17.51 7.60
C ILE A 90 -18.34 -18.40 7.98
N ALA A 91 -18.54 -19.72 8.04
CA ALA A 91 -17.48 -20.67 8.34
C ALA A 91 -16.36 -20.63 7.28
N TYR A 92 -16.73 -20.53 6.01
CA TYR A 92 -15.78 -20.38 4.89
C TYR A 92 -15.00 -19.05 4.96
N ILE A 93 -15.69 -17.94 5.20
CA ILE A 93 -15.06 -16.63 5.35
C ILE A 93 -14.08 -16.63 6.53
N LEU A 94 -14.48 -17.17 7.67
CA LEU A 94 -13.62 -17.29 8.85
C LEU A 94 -12.39 -18.16 8.57
N ASP A 95 -12.56 -19.30 7.93
CA ASP A 95 -11.45 -20.21 7.62
C ASP A 95 -10.42 -19.53 6.70
N ASN A 96 -10.89 -18.85 5.65
CA ASN A 96 -10.02 -18.09 4.75
C ASN A 96 -9.31 -16.95 5.47
N TYR A 97 -10.00 -16.24 6.36
CA TYR A 97 -9.41 -15.18 7.18
C TYR A 97 -8.34 -15.72 8.13
N ILE A 98 -8.64 -16.79 8.86
CA ILE A 98 -7.70 -17.43 9.77
C ILE A 98 -6.47 -17.95 9.00
N ARG A 99 -6.65 -18.52 7.83
CA ARG A 99 -5.55 -18.97 6.96
C ARG A 99 -4.70 -17.78 6.49
N SER A 100 -5.32 -16.69 6.04
CA SER A 100 -4.60 -15.51 5.58
C SER A 100 -3.83 -14.84 6.73
N PHE A 101 -4.42 -14.75 7.92
CA PHE A 101 -3.79 -14.20 9.11
C PHE A 101 -2.60 -15.04 9.57
N ARG A 102 -2.75 -16.37 9.62
CA ARG A 102 -1.65 -17.30 9.93
C ARG A 102 -0.51 -17.15 8.92
N LYS A 103 -0.84 -17.11 7.63
CA LYS A 103 0.13 -16.90 6.56
C LYS A 103 0.88 -15.56 6.72
N THR A 104 0.15 -14.49 7.04
CA THR A 104 0.75 -13.17 7.29
C THR A 104 1.65 -13.19 8.52
N LYS A 105 1.21 -13.80 9.63
CA LYS A 105 2.00 -13.90 10.85
C LYS A 105 3.29 -14.71 10.64
N ILE A 106 3.20 -15.86 9.99
CA ILE A 106 4.36 -16.70 9.65
C ILE A 106 5.32 -15.89 8.74
N ASN A 107 4.81 -15.18 7.74
CA ASN A 107 5.64 -14.35 6.88
C ASN A 107 6.37 -13.26 7.67
N ILE A 108 5.70 -12.60 8.62
CA ILE A 108 6.32 -11.60 9.50
C ILE A 108 7.43 -12.22 10.36
N GLU A 109 7.18 -13.37 10.95
CA GLU A 109 8.18 -14.06 11.78
C GLU A 109 9.39 -14.51 10.96
N VAL A 110 9.17 -15.00 9.74
CA VAL A 110 10.24 -15.46 8.84
C VAL A 110 11.03 -14.30 8.25
N SER A 111 10.41 -13.15 7.96
CA SER A 111 11.09 -11.98 7.39
C SER A 111 12.29 -11.50 8.23
N ARG A 112 12.25 -11.66 9.57
CA ARG A 112 13.39 -11.34 10.45
C ARG A 112 14.66 -12.15 10.18
N PHE A 113 14.50 -13.33 9.57
CA PHE A 113 15.63 -14.21 9.21
C PHE A 113 16.16 -13.95 7.79
N VAL A 114 15.50 -13.09 7.02
CA VAL A 114 15.97 -12.70 5.68
C VAL A 114 17.33 -12.02 5.81
N LYS A 115 18.37 -12.64 5.24
CA LYS A 115 19.70 -12.05 5.14
C LYS A 115 19.86 -11.24 3.85
N PHE A 116 19.19 -11.70 2.80
CA PHE A 116 19.28 -11.15 1.47
C PHE A 116 18.04 -11.53 0.66
N GLU A 117 17.46 -10.56 -0.06
CA GLU A 117 16.38 -10.79 -1.02
C GLU A 117 16.67 -9.97 -2.28
N LYS A 118 16.54 -10.58 -3.45
CA LYS A 118 16.67 -9.92 -4.76
C LYS A 118 15.45 -10.24 -5.62
N LYS A 119 14.87 -9.20 -6.22
CA LYS A 119 13.73 -9.33 -7.14
C LYS A 119 13.97 -8.51 -8.39
N LEU A 120 13.41 -9.00 -9.50
CA LEU A 120 13.34 -8.27 -10.77
C LEU A 120 11.89 -8.32 -11.26
N TYR A 121 11.33 -7.14 -11.51
CA TYR A 121 10.03 -6.99 -12.16
C TYR A 121 10.21 -6.34 -13.51
N VAL A 122 9.46 -6.82 -14.50
CA VAL A 122 9.35 -6.24 -15.83
C VAL A 122 7.89 -5.97 -16.09
N ILE A 123 7.50 -4.71 -16.05
CA ILE A 123 6.08 -4.32 -16.12
C ILE A 123 5.77 -3.53 -17.39
N PRO A 124 4.57 -3.68 -17.96
CA PRO A 124 4.10 -2.85 -19.04
C PRO A 124 3.82 -1.42 -18.58
N ASN A 125 3.61 -0.50 -19.51
CA ASN A 125 3.21 0.88 -19.23
C ASN A 125 1.75 0.93 -18.73
N SER A 126 1.55 0.66 -17.43
CA SER A 126 0.21 0.62 -16.82
C SER A 126 0.30 0.93 -15.33
N LEU A 127 -0.48 1.89 -14.84
CA LEU A 127 -0.54 2.27 -13.43
C LEU A 127 -1.17 1.18 -12.54
N LYS A 128 -1.88 0.23 -13.13
CA LYS A 128 -2.53 -0.89 -12.43
C LYS A 128 -1.54 -1.63 -11.51
N TYR A 129 -0.28 -1.74 -11.92
CA TYR A 129 0.74 -2.53 -11.21
C TYR A 129 1.54 -1.72 -10.17
N MET A 130 1.44 -0.39 -10.19
CA MET A 130 2.22 0.49 -9.34
C MET A 130 2.01 0.22 -7.84
N LYS A 131 0.74 0.25 -7.39
CA LYS A 131 0.40 0.02 -5.98
C LYS A 131 0.75 -1.40 -5.51
N PRO A 132 0.32 -2.49 -6.17
CA PRO A 132 0.70 -3.84 -5.78
C PRO A 132 2.21 -4.07 -5.70
N ILE A 133 2.98 -3.51 -6.64
CA ILE A 133 4.43 -3.65 -6.66
C ILE A 133 5.06 -2.88 -5.50
N SER A 134 4.68 -1.62 -5.27
CA SER A 134 5.21 -0.83 -4.15
C SER A 134 4.90 -1.49 -2.80
N GLU A 135 3.71 -2.06 -2.62
CA GLU A 135 3.35 -2.82 -1.42
C GLU A 135 4.22 -4.06 -1.24
N HIS A 136 4.46 -4.79 -2.34
CA HIS A 136 5.29 -6.00 -2.30
C HIS A 136 6.78 -5.70 -2.05
N LEU A 137 7.29 -4.60 -2.60
CA LEU A 137 8.69 -4.17 -2.44
C LEU A 137 8.99 -3.55 -1.06
N THR A 138 7.97 -3.16 -0.31
CA THR A 138 8.12 -2.52 1.00
C THR A 138 7.67 -3.41 2.16
N ARG A 139 7.14 -4.60 1.86
CA ARG A 139 6.50 -5.51 2.82
C ARG A 139 7.38 -5.83 4.02
N ASP A 140 8.65 -6.10 3.79
CA ASP A 140 9.56 -6.64 4.79
C ASP A 140 10.46 -5.58 5.46
N LEU A 141 10.38 -4.31 5.02
CA LEU A 141 11.25 -3.21 5.49
C LEU A 141 11.15 -2.96 7.00
N VAL A 142 9.92 -3.00 7.53
CA VAL A 142 9.67 -2.76 8.96
C VAL A 142 10.20 -3.93 9.81
N GLN A 143 9.97 -5.17 9.36
CA GLN A 143 10.40 -6.38 10.08
C GLN A 143 11.92 -6.51 10.11
N VAL A 144 12.60 -6.11 9.03
CA VAL A 144 14.08 -6.08 8.95
C VAL A 144 14.65 -4.87 9.70
N GLY A 145 13.81 -3.88 10.03
CA GLY A 145 14.18 -2.68 10.75
C GLY A 145 14.90 -1.65 9.88
N ILE A 146 14.60 -1.59 8.60
CA ILE A 146 15.10 -0.54 7.69
C ILE A 146 14.35 0.77 7.93
N VAL A 147 13.02 0.69 8.09
CA VAL A 147 12.16 1.84 8.36
C VAL A 147 11.18 1.53 9.49
N ASP A 148 10.70 2.55 10.17
CA ASP A 148 9.56 2.42 11.08
C ASP A 148 8.22 2.36 10.32
N LYS A 149 7.17 1.94 11.04
CA LYS A 149 5.85 1.75 10.43
C LYS A 149 5.24 3.06 9.92
N ASN A 150 5.51 4.18 10.58
CA ASN A 150 4.92 5.48 10.22
C ASN A 150 5.55 6.02 8.94
N PHE A 151 6.83 5.74 8.73
CA PHE A 151 7.57 6.18 7.54
C PHE A 151 7.31 5.32 6.30
N LEU A 152 6.73 4.13 6.46
CA LEU A 152 6.49 3.18 5.36
C LEU A 152 5.64 3.76 4.22
N PHE A 153 4.68 4.65 4.55
CA PHE A 153 3.84 5.33 3.55
C PHE A 153 4.68 6.21 2.63
N ASN A 154 5.63 6.96 3.18
CA ASN A 154 6.51 7.86 2.43
C ASN A 154 7.39 7.08 1.45
N VAL A 155 7.91 5.93 1.89
CA VAL A 155 8.71 5.04 1.03
C VAL A 155 7.88 4.49 -0.13
N LYS A 156 6.65 4.01 0.14
CA LYS A 156 5.73 3.54 -0.90
C LYS A 156 5.44 4.64 -1.91
N PHE A 157 5.15 5.85 -1.44
CA PHE A 157 4.88 7.00 -2.27
C PHE A 157 6.05 7.30 -3.21
N GLY A 158 7.28 7.40 -2.67
CA GLY A 158 8.47 7.67 -3.49
C GLY A 158 8.72 6.59 -4.56
N ILE A 159 8.53 5.31 -4.24
CA ILE A 159 8.63 4.22 -5.25
C ILE A 159 7.56 4.40 -6.33
N GLN A 160 6.31 4.72 -5.96
CA GLN A 160 5.21 4.93 -6.90
C GLN A 160 5.47 6.11 -7.82
N GLU A 161 5.96 7.23 -7.30
CA GLU A 161 6.35 8.40 -8.09
C GLU A 161 7.41 8.06 -9.14
N MET A 162 8.44 7.30 -8.75
CA MET A 162 9.48 6.91 -9.69
C MET A 162 8.98 5.92 -10.76
N ILE A 163 8.04 5.04 -10.43
CA ILE A 163 7.40 4.15 -11.40
C ILE A 163 6.52 4.95 -12.38
N ILE A 164 5.75 5.93 -11.88
CA ILE A 164 4.93 6.82 -12.71
C ILE A 164 5.83 7.59 -13.68
N ASN A 165 6.90 8.21 -13.19
CA ASN A 165 7.84 8.96 -14.02
C ASN A 165 8.49 8.09 -15.11
N ALA A 166 8.88 6.87 -14.76
CA ALA A 166 9.42 5.91 -15.72
C ALA A 166 8.41 5.51 -16.81
N ILE A 167 7.12 5.45 -16.49
CA ILE A 167 6.06 5.18 -17.47
C ILE A 167 5.77 6.44 -18.30
N GLU A 168 5.41 7.55 -17.66
CA GLU A 168 4.93 8.76 -18.34
C GLU A 168 6.03 9.44 -19.12
N HIS A 169 7.05 9.89 -18.41
CA HIS A 169 8.11 10.73 -18.99
C HIS A 169 9.21 9.88 -19.65
N GLY A 170 9.48 8.67 -19.09
CA GLY A 170 10.43 7.75 -19.65
C GLY A 170 9.86 7.03 -20.88
N ASN A 171 9.09 5.98 -20.67
CA ASN A 171 8.65 5.08 -21.74
C ASN A 171 7.69 5.72 -22.74
N LEU A 172 6.78 6.59 -22.31
CA LEU A 172 5.76 7.19 -23.16
C LEU A 172 6.16 8.56 -23.70
N GLU A 173 7.25 9.14 -23.22
CA GLU A 173 7.79 10.44 -23.65
C GLU A 173 6.73 11.57 -23.56
N ILE A 174 5.82 11.49 -22.58
CA ILE A 174 4.78 12.51 -22.36
C ILE A 174 5.44 13.68 -21.62
N THR A 175 5.38 14.87 -22.20
CA THR A 175 5.86 16.08 -21.51
C THR A 175 4.88 16.57 -20.46
N TYR A 176 5.34 17.43 -19.56
CA TYR A 176 4.48 18.02 -18.53
C TYR A 176 3.37 18.88 -19.15
N GLU A 177 3.70 19.63 -20.20
CA GLU A 177 2.76 20.49 -20.93
C GLU A 177 1.67 19.63 -21.58
N GLN A 178 2.05 18.55 -22.28
CA GLN A 178 1.11 17.61 -22.90
C GLN A 178 0.19 16.98 -21.87
N LYS A 179 0.75 16.53 -20.73
CA LYS A 179 -0.04 15.95 -19.64
C LYS A 179 -1.04 16.97 -19.10
N SER A 180 -0.59 18.19 -18.79
CA SER A 180 -1.43 19.25 -18.23
C SER A 180 -2.55 19.67 -19.20
N GLU A 181 -2.26 19.72 -20.49
CA GLU A 181 -3.25 20.02 -21.51
C GLU A 181 -4.32 18.92 -21.59
N MET A 182 -3.90 17.65 -21.65
CA MET A 182 -4.83 16.51 -21.71
C MET A 182 -5.72 16.42 -20.47
N LEU A 183 -5.16 16.66 -19.27
CA LEU A 183 -5.93 16.69 -18.03
C LEU A 183 -6.96 17.84 -18.01
N ARG A 184 -6.58 19.04 -18.51
CA ARG A 184 -7.52 20.18 -18.66
C ARG A 184 -8.64 19.87 -19.65
N ASN A 185 -8.37 19.05 -20.66
CA ASN A 185 -9.36 18.60 -21.64
C ASN A 185 -10.23 17.43 -21.12
N GLY A 186 -10.15 17.10 -19.82
CA GLY A 186 -11.02 16.13 -19.15
C GLY A 186 -10.60 14.67 -19.25
N LEU A 187 -9.41 14.36 -19.80
CA LEU A 187 -8.86 13.01 -19.79
C LEU A 187 -8.27 12.68 -18.42
N ASP A 188 -8.49 11.48 -17.92
CA ASP A 188 -7.77 11.00 -16.75
C ASP A 188 -6.38 10.42 -17.11
N LEU A 189 -5.51 10.26 -16.11
CA LEU A 189 -4.15 9.80 -16.32
C LEU A 189 -4.08 8.36 -16.88
N ASN A 190 -5.01 7.48 -16.50
CA ASN A 190 -5.04 6.11 -17.01
C ASN A 190 -5.42 6.08 -18.50
N GLU A 191 -6.35 6.95 -18.90
CA GLU A 191 -6.75 7.11 -20.31
C GLU A 191 -5.59 7.62 -21.16
N ILE A 192 -4.86 8.63 -20.67
CA ILE A 192 -3.67 9.15 -21.31
C ILE A 192 -2.62 8.04 -21.52
N ILE A 193 -2.28 7.34 -20.45
CA ILE A 193 -1.29 6.25 -20.50
C ILE A 193 -1.75 5.13 -21.43
N LYS A 194 -3.03 4.73 -21.38
CA LYS A 194 -3.59 3.71 -22.27
C LYS A 194 -3.48 4.10 -23.74
N LYS A 195 -3.83 5.36 -24.07
CA LYS A 195 -3.73 5.91 -25.43
C LYS A 195 -2.29 5.87 -25.96
N TYR A 196 -1.33 6.38 -25.18
CA TYR A 196 0.07 6.41 -25.59
C TYR A 196 0.70 5.00 -25.66
N SER A 197 0.37 4.13 -24.71
CA SER A 197 0.87 2.75 -24.67
C SER A 197 0.43 1.91 -25.88
N ALA A 198 -0.65 2.28 -26.55
CA ALA A 198 -1.11 1.60 -27.77
C ALA A 198 -0.32 1.99 -29.01
N LEU A 199 0.42 3.10 -28.99
CA LEU A 199 1.20 3.57 -30.13
C LEU A 199 2.34 2.59 -30.47
N PRO A 200 2.58 2.30 -31.77
CA PRO A 200 3.64 1.36 -32.19
C PRO A 200 5.01 1.66 -31.59
N LYS A 201 5.34 2.94 -31.44
CA LYS A 201 6.60 3.42 -30.86
C LYS A 201 6.78 2.98 -29.39
N PHE A 202 5.70 2.86 -28.60
CA PHE A 202 5.77 2.69 -27.16
C PHE A 202 5.25 1.35 -26.65
N LYS A 203 4.45 0.62 -27.43
CA LYS A 203 3.72 -0.60 -27.00
C LYS A 203 4.62 -1.71 -26.44
N ASN A 204 5.86 -1.78 -26.88
CA ASN A 204 6.80 -2.83 -26.47
C ASN A 204 7.70 -2.40 -25.30
N ARG A 205 7.73 -1.10 -24.96
CA ARG A 205 8.56 -0.60 -23.85
C ARG A 205 8.05 -1.09 -22.51
N LYS A 206 8.99 -1.41 -21.62
CA LYS A 206 8.74 -1.93 -20.26
C LYS A 206 9.47 -1.10 -19.23
N VAL A 207 8.99 -1.12 -18.01
CA VAL A 207 9.73 -0.62 -16.85
C VAL A 207 10.37 -1.81 -16.14
N TYR A 208 11.64 -1.72 -15.84
CA TYR A 208 12.42 -2.71 -15.12
C TYR A 208 12.63 -2.22 -13.69
N ILE A 209 12.25 -3.04 -12.71
CA ILE A 209 12.39 -2.70 -11.30
C ILE A 209 13.22 -3.79 -10.64
N LYS A 210 14.45 -3.45 -10.23
CA LYS A 210 15.30 -4.33 -9.43
C LYS A 210 15.19 -3.92 -7.98
N TYR A 211 15.06 -4.89 -7.10
CA TYR A 211 15.01 -4.72 -5.66
C TYR A 211 16.06 -5.59 -4.99
N LEU A 212 16.73 -5.01 -4.01
CA LEU A 212 17.68 -5.69 -3.16
C LEU A 212 17.41 -5.31 -1.71
N LEU A 213 17.13 -6.29 -0.85
CA LEU A 213 17.01 -6.12 0.59
C LEU A 213 18.14 -6.87 1.29
N THR A 214 18.78 -6.22 2.24
CA THR A 214 19.74 -6.81 3.17
C THR A 214 19.38 -6.38 4.59
N LYS A 215 20.07 -6.91 5.61
CA LYS A 215 19.90 -6.44 6.99
C LYS A 215 20.33 -4.98 7.22
N LYS A 216 21.12 -4.40 6.30
CA LYS A 216 21.69 -3.05 6.43
C LYS A 216 21.00 -2.02 5.57
N ARG A 217 20.42 -2.41 4.44
CA ARG A 217 19.82 -1.48 3.47
C ARG A 217 18.82 -2.15 2.54
N ALA A 218 17.91 -1.34 2.00
CA ALA A 218 17.10 -1.65 0.83
C ALA A 218 17.53 -0.77 -0.34
N LEU A 219 17.60 -1.35 -1.54
CA LEU A 219 17.97 -0.67 -2.77
C LEU A 219 16.95 -0.98 -3.85
N TYR A 220 16.50 0.05 -4.55
CA TYR A 220 15.57 -0.03 -5.67
C TYR A 220 16.23 0.60 -6.89
N ILE A 221 16.18 -0.07 -8.04
CA ILE A 221 16.61 0.48 -9.31
C ILE A 221 15.43 0.41 -10.25
N ILE A 222 14.94 1.57 -10.69
CA ILE A 222 13.80 1.69 -11.61
C ILE A 222 14.34 2.25 -12.92
N LYS A 223 14.15 1.49 -14.02
CA LYS A 223 14.68 1.81 -15.34
C LYS A 223 13.59 1.75 -16.38
N ASP A 224 13.50 2.78 -17.18
CA ASP A 224 12.70 2.85 -18.40
C ASP A 224 13.54 2.64 -19.68
N GLN A 225 12.85 2.60 -20.81
CA GLN A 225 13.43 2.45 -22.14
C GLN A 225 13.31 3.73 -23.00
N GLY A 226 13.06 4.86 -22.36
CA GLY A 226 12.99 6.16 -23.01
C GLY A 226 14.35 6.79 -23.28
N ASN A 227 14.29 8.04 -23.73
CA ASN A 227 15.48 8.80 -24.07
C ASN A 227 16.23 9.35 -22.86
N GLY A 228 15.58 9.29 -21.67
CA GLY A 228 16.07 9.89 -20.44
C GLY A 228 15.85 11.40 -20.40
N PHE A 229 16.42 12.07 -19.39
CA PHE A 229 16.33 13.53 -19.22
C PHE A 229 17.56 14.06 -18.48
N ASN A 230 17.79 15.38 -18.60
CA ASN A 230 18.86 16.02 -17.84
C ASN A 230 18.43 16.28 -16.39
N TRP A 231 18.60 15.29 -15.53
CA TRP A 231 18.23 15.36 -14.11
C TRP A 231 19.02 16.40 -13.30
N ARG A 232 20.17 16.87 -13.83
CA ARG A 232 21.01 17.91 -13.22
C ARG A 232 20.37 19.29 -13.31
N GLU A 233 19.53 19.50 -14.31
CA GLU A 233 18.78 20.75 -14.53
C GLU A 233 17.40 20.74 -13.88
N THR A 234 17.04 19.67 -13.16
CA THR A 234 15.76 19.60 -12.46
C THR A 234 15.70 20.72 -11.40
N PRO A 235 14.69 21.62 -11.42
CA PRO A 235 14.59 22.71 -10.46
C PRO A 235 14.61 22.21 -9.02
N ASP A 236 15.37 22.86 -8.18
CA ASP A 236 15.33 22.61 -6.74
C ASP A 236 14.06 23.25 -6.16
N CYS A 237 13.01 22.45 -6.04
CA CYS A 237 11.73 22.90 -5.48
C CYS A 237 11.79 23.23 -3.98
N SER A 238 12.96 23.10 -3.30
CA SER A 238 13.12 23.56 -1.93
C SER A 238 13.29 25.08 -1.84
N LYS A 239 13.63 25.74 -2.95
CA LYS A 239 13.73 27.19 -3.02
C LYS A 239 12.35 27.81 -3.18
N SER A 240 12.08 28.86 -2.42
CA SER A 240 10.77 29.55 -2.33
C SER A 240 10.17 29.94 -3.71
N GLU A 241 11.02 30.28 -4.66
CA GLU A 241 10.64 30.66 -6.02
C GLU A 241 10.06 29.50 -6.85
N ASN A 242 10.38 28.26 -6.47
CA ASN A 242 9.98 27.04 -7.19
C ASN A 242 8.81 26.30 -6.52
N HIS A 243 8.29 26.77 -5.38
CA HIS A 243 7.15 26.15 -4.69
C HIS A 243 5.85 26.15 -5.51
N LEU A 244 5.71 27.07 -6.47
CA LEU A 244 4.54 27.18 -7.35
C LEU A 244 4.64 26.29 -8.60
N LEU A 245 5.79 25.65 -8.85
CA LEU A 245 5.93 24.75 -9.98
C LEU A 245 5.11 23.47 -9.71
N GLU A 246 4.18 23.17 -10.60
CA GLU A 246 3.39 21.93 -10.56
C GLU A 246 4.27 20.69 -10.83
N HIS A 247 5.50 20.88 -11.33
CA HIS A 247 6.43 19.86 -11.79
C HIS A 247 7.62 19.67 -10.83
N GLY A 248 8.14 18.46 -10.76
CA GLY A 248 9.32 18.12 -9.94
C GLY A 248 9.04 17.80 -8.47
N ARG A 249 7.82 18.01 -7.97
CA ARG A 249 7.46 17.70 -6.58
C ARG A 249 7.68 16.24 -6.21
N GLY A 250 7.34 15.29 -7.10
CA GLY A 250 7.51 13.85 -6.87
C GLY A 250 8.99 13.48 -6.67
N ILE A 251 9.89 14.04 -7.49
CA ILE A 251 11.34 13.83 -7.36
C ILE A 251 11.86 14.41 -6.04
N MET A 252 11.45 15.64 -5.69
CA MET A 252 11.84 16.29 -4.44
C MET A 252 11.37 15.51 -3.22
N MET A 253 10.09 15.12 -3.20
CA MET A 253 9.55 14.31 -2.11
C MET A 253 10.28 12.98 -2.00
N THR A 254 10.60 12.33 -3.11
CA THR A 254 11.38 11.10 -3.12
C THR A 254 12.78 11.32 -2.56
N LYS A 255 13.46 12.43 -2.89
CA LYS A 255 14.75 12.79 -2.29
C LYS A 255 14.68 12.96 -0.78
N ASN A 256 13.55 13.43 -0.23
CA ASN A 256 13.34 13.56 1.22
C ASN A 256 13.01 12.23 1.92
N TYR A 257 12.57 11.22 1.16
CA TYR A 257 12.14 9.94 1.73
C TYR A 257 13.21 8.84 1.65
N PHE A 258 14.24 9.04 0.83
CA PHE A 258 15.32 8.08 0.66
C PHE A 258 16.65 8.71 1.07
N ASP A 259 17.54 7.90 1.63
CA ASP A 259 18.87 8.38 2.03
C ASP A 259 19.72 8.76 0.80
N GLU A 260 19.48 8.08 -0.33
CA GLU A 260 20.14 8.40 -1.59
C GLU A 260 19.16 8.23 -2.76
N VAL A 261 19.17 9.21 -3.67
CA VAL A 261 18.48 9.18 -4.96
C VAL A 261 19.48 9.54 -6.05
N ARG A 262 19.84 8.57 -6.89
CA ARG A 262 20.86 8.75 -7.94
C ARG A 262 20.30 8.35 -9.30
N TYR A 263 20.52 9.18 -10.30
CA TYR A 263 20.21 8.86 -11.70
C TYR A 263 21.49 8.42 -12.42
N ASN A 264 21.33 7.57 -13.45
CA ASN A 264 22.41 7.32 -14.39
C ASN A 264 22.65 8.56 -15.28
N ASP A 265 23.70 8.57 -16.08
CA ASP A 265 24.05 9.72 -16.92
C ASP A 265 22.97 10.04 -17.95
N LYS A 266 22.30 9.03 -18.46
CA LYS A 266 21.20 9.17 -19.43
C LYS A 266 19.93 9.73 -18.79
N GLY A 267 19.71 9.56 -17.48
CA GLY A 267 18.49 9.96 -16.78
C GLY A 267 17.30 9.01 -16.97
N ASN A 268 17.52 7.78 -17.47
CA ASN A 268 16.45 6.79 -17.63
C ASN A 268 16.55 5.61 -16.63
N GLU A 269 17.34 5.78 -15.60
CA GLU A 269 17.45 4.82 -14.50
C GLU A 269 17.70 5.59 -13.22
N VAL A 270 16.84 5.35 -12.21
CA VAL A 270 16.99 5.91 -10.87
C VAL A 270 17.28 4.81 -9.87
N THR A 271 18.24 5.07 -8.99
CA THR A 271 18.57 4.24 -7.84
C THR A 271 18.13 4.94 -6.56
N LEU A 272 17.33 4.26 -5.74
CA LEU A 272 16.85 4.71 -4.45
C LEU A 272 17.45 3.81 -3.37
N VAL A 273 18.00 4.40 -2.30
CA VAL A 273 18.62 3.67 -1.19
C VAL A 273 17.99 4.08 0.13
N LEU A 274 17.67 3.09 0.95
CA LEU A 274 17.31 3.25 2.36
C LEU A 274 18.31 2.45 3.19
N ASN A 275 18.98 3.11 4.11
CA ASN A 275 19.89 2.49 5.04
C ASN A 275 19.18 2.25 6.38
N LYS A 276 19.56 1.17 7.04
CA LYS A 276 19.10 0.93 8.41
C LYS A 276 19.65 2.04 9.31
N LYS A 277 18.75 2.82 9.95
CA LYS A 277 19.16 3.76 10.98
C LYS A 277 19.66 2.97 12.19
N LEU A 278 20.89 3.19 12.59
CA LEU A 278 21.39 2.69 13.87
C LEU A 278 20.55 3.39 14.95
N ILE A 279 19.87 2.62 15.78
CA ILE A 279 19.25 3.16 17.00
C ILE A 279 20.45 3.32 17.96
N GLU A 280 20.82 4.58 18.22
CA GLU A 280 21.75 4.91 19.29
C GLU A 280 21.14 4.61 20.66
#